data_47e8c039937407ebfe55a7a6a82bc2fc
#
_entry.id   47e8c039937407ebfe55a7a6a82bc2fc
#
_cell.length_a   1.000
_cell.length_b   1.000
_cell.length_c   1.000
_cell.angle_alpha   90.00
_cell.angle_beta   90.00
_cell.angle_gamma   90.00
#
_symmetry.space_group_name_H-M   'P 1'
#
loop_
_entity.id
_entity.type
_entity.pdbx_description
1 polymer ?
#
loop_
_entity_poly.entity_id
_entity_poly.type
_entity_poly.pdbx_seq_one_letter_code
_entity_poly.pdbx_strand_id
1 'polypeptide(L)'
;MSDYVSEVSDSSFEKDVLQSDKPVLVDFWADWCSPCRALAPTVEAVAEKYATSARVVKLNVDHNPAVSQQYGIKGIPTLIVFNGGKEEERVVGATSKESISRMIEKHTAGAATA
;
A
#
# COMPACT_ATOMS: atom_id res chain seq x y z
N MET A 1 12.43 10.55 -2.25
CA MET A 1 11.05 10.91 -1.98
C MET A 1 10.25 10.94 -3.25
N SER A 2 9.07 10.43 -3.20
CA SER A 2 8.25 10.25 -4.36
C SER A 2 7.16 11.30 -4.40
N ASP A 3 6.80 11.72 -5.60
CA ASP A 3 5.65 12.61 -5.78
C ASP A 3 4.32 11.87 -5.65
N TYR A 4 4.34 10.55 -5.79
CA TYR A 4 3.12 9.75 -5.86
C TYR A 4 2.94 8.81 -4.67
N VAL A 5 4.00 8.52 -3.93
CA VAL A 5 3.96 7.64 -2.75
C VAL A 5 4.32 8.46 -1.53
N SER A 6 3.39 8.57 -0.59
CA SER A 6 3.65 9.28 0.65
C SER A 6 3.83 8.28 1.80
N GLU A 7 4.43 8.73 2.89
CA GLU A 7 4.61 7.88 4.06
C GLU A 7 3.48 8.05 5.04
N VAL A 8 3.07 6.95 5.66
CA VAL A 8 2.11 7.00 6.75
C VAL A 8 2.75 6.37 7.99
N SER A 9 2.18 6.67 9.13
CA SER A 9 2.71 6.23 10.42
C SER A 9 1.58 5.67 11.27
N ASP A 10 1.96 5.12 12.44
CA ASP A 10 0.96 4.66 13.40
C ASP A 10 -0.04 5.77 13.74
N SER A 11 0.44 7.01 13.84
CA SER A 11 -0.42 8.12 14.22
C SER A 11 -1.28 8.66 13.07
N SER A 12 -0.90 8.42 11.82
CA SER A 12 -1.65 8.94 10.66
C SER A 12 -2.45 7.86 9.94
N PHE A 13 -2.28 6.61 10.30
CA PHE A 13 -2.86 5.50 9.56
C PHE A 13 -4.39 5.56 9.52
N GLU A 14 -5.00 5.85 10.64
CA GLU A 14 -6.46 5.94 10.72
C GLU A 14 -7.00 6.95 9.73
N LYS A 15 -6.45 8.16 9.77
CA LYS A 15 -6.93 9.25 8.91
C LYS A 15 -6.58 9.03 7.45
N ASP A 16 -5.32 8.66 7.19
CA ASP A 16 -4.82 8.64 5.81
C ASP A 16 -5.19 7.38 5.05
N VAL A 17 -5.42 6.29 5.75
CA VAL A 17 -5.72 5.00 5.13
C VAL A 17 -7.16 4.58 5.40
N LEU A 18 -7.53 4.47 6.66
CA LEU A 18 -8.82 3.88 7.02
C LEU A 18 -9.98 4.81 6.70
N GLN A 19 -9.77 6.12 6.74
CA GLN A 19 -10.80 7.11 6.44
C GLN A 19 -10.72 7.65 5.02
N SER A 20 -9.87 7.05 4.18
CA SER A 20 -9.72 7.50 2.80
C SER A 20 -11.00 7.21 2.01
N ASP A 21 -11.37 8.14 1.13
CA ASP A 21 -12.50 7.96 0.23
C ASP A 21 -12.12 7.20 -1.04
N LYS A 22 -10.83 6.88 -1.20
CA LYS A 22 -10.31 6.10 -2.31
C LYS A 22 -9.67 4.83 -1.78
N PRO A 23 -9.56 3.78 -2.59
CA PRO A 23 -8.74 2.63 -2.20
C PRO A 23 -7.30 3.05 -1.95
N VAL A 24 -6.68 2.43 -0.96
CA VAL A 24 -5.30 2.74 -0.57
C VAL A 24 -4.47 1.47 -0.61
N LEU A 25 -3.38 1.52 -1.36
CA LEU A 25 -2.38 0.46 -1.33
C LEU A 25 -1.31 0.86 -0.32
N VAL A 26 -1.08 0.02 0.67
CA VAL A 26 -0.05 0.25 1.69
C VAL A 26 1.09 -0.73 1.46
N ASP A 27 2.30 -0.19 1.31
CA ASP A 27 3.53 -0.96 1.17
C ASP A 27 4.24 -0.99 2.53
N PHE A 28 4.21 -2.14 3.19
CA PHE A 28 4.90 -2.34 4.47
C PHE A 28 6.33 -2.73 4.16
N TRP A 29 7.29 -1.95 4.62
CA TRP A 29 8.70 -2.08 4.22
C TRP A 29 9.64 -1.70 5.36
N ALA A 30 10.95 -1.91 5.14
CA ALA A 30 11.99 -1.46 6.05
C ALA A 30 13.24 -1.13 5.25
N ASP A 31 14.10 -0.26 5.81
CA ASP A 31 15.31 0.18 5.13
C ASP A 31 16.30 -0.97 4.84
N TRP A 32 16.34 -1.96 5.74
CA TRP A 32 17.27 -3.09 5.60
C TRP A 32 16.78 -4.16 4.63
N CYS A 33 15.57 -4.01 4.15
CA CYS A 33 14.92 -5.05 3.33
C CYS A 33 15.28 -4.85 1.86
N SER A 34 16.18 -5.68 1.33
CA SER A 34 16.58 -5.60 -0.08
C SER A 34 15.41 -5.79 -1.05
N PRO A 35 14.56 -6.82 -0.86
CA PRO A 35 13.41 -6.96 -1.77
C PRO A 35 12.48 -5.76 -1.73
N CYS A 36 12.34 -5.10 -0.58
CA CYS A 36 11.52 -3.89 -0.47
C CYS A 36 12.11 -2.77 -1.33
N ARG A 37 13.42 -2.58 -1.26
CA ARG A 37 14.10 -1.55 -2.05
C ARG A 37 14.01 -1.85 -3.53
N ALA A 38 14.13 -3.13 -3.90
CA ALA A 38 14.03 -3.54 -5.30
C ALA A 38 12.62 -3.30 -5.84
N LEU A 39 11.61 -3.41 -5.00
CA LEU A 39 10.21 -3.21 -5.39
C LEU A 39 9.83 -1.73 -5.49
N ALA A 40 10.58 -0.84 -4.84
CA ALA A 40 10.21 0.57 -4.74
C ALA A 40 9.93 1.24 -6.09
N PRO A 41 10.77 1.06 -7.13
CA PRO A 41 10.46 1.68 -8.43
C PRO A 41 9.15 1.18 -9.04
N THR A 42 8.82 -0.08 -8.82
CA THR A 42 7.58 -0.67 -9.32
C THR A 42 6.37 -0.06 -8.60
N VAL A 43 6.46 0.08 -7.29
CA VAL A 43 5.40 0.71 -6.50
C VAL A 43 5.21 2.16 -6.93
N GLU A 44 6.31 2.86 -7.19
CA GLU A 44 6.29 4.23 -7.68
C GLU A 44 5.55 4.34 -9.01
N ALA A 45 5.86 3.44 -9.94
CA ALA A 45 5.24 3.44 -11.27
C ALA A 45 3.74 3.17 -11.17
N VAL A 46 3.35 2.25 -10.29
CA VAL A 46 1.93 1.95 -10.07
C VAL A 46 1.23 3.17 -9.45
N ALA A 47 1.88 3.81 -8.49
CA ALA A 47 1.32 4.98 -7.83
C ALA A 47 1.02 6.09 -8.83
N GLU A 48 1.94 6.32 -9.75
CA GLU A 48 1.76 7.33 -10.79
C GLU A 48 0.60 6.97 -11.72
N LYS A 49 0.55 5.71 -12.13
CA LYS A 49 -0.47 5.24 -13.06
C LYS A 49 -1.88 5.39 -12.52
N TYR A 50 -2.06 5.16 -11.23
CA TYR A 50 -3.39 5.19 -10.61
C TYR A 50 -3.60 6.39 -9.69
N ALA A 51 -2.85 7.48 -9.91
CA ALA A 51 -2.83 8.63 -9.00
C ALA A 51 -4.20 9.26 -8.76
N THR A 52 -5.11 9.18 -9.73
CA THR A 52 -6.43 9.78 -9.59
C THR A 52 -7.47 8.84 -9.00
N SER A 53 -7.24 7.53 -9.05
CA SER A 53 -8.24 6.54 -8.64
C SER A 53 -7.90 5.83 -7.33
N ALA A 54 -6.65 5.90 -6.89
CA ALA A 54 -6.21 5.22 -5.67
C ALA A 54 -5.10 6.02 -5.02
N ARG A 55 -4.88 5.77 -3.73
CA ARG A 55 -3.72 6.31 -3.03
C ARG A 55 -2.73 5.19 -2.83
N VAL A 56 -1.44 5.52 -2.93
CA VAL A 56 -0.37 4.57 -2.63
C VAL A 56 0.50 5.19 -1.56
N VAL A 57 0.65 4.47 -0.45
CA VAL A 57 1.43 4.94 0.68
C VAL A 57 2.35 3.83 1.13
N LYS A 58 3.35 4.19 1.93
CA LYS A 58 4.23 3.19 2.51
C LYS A 58 4.38 3.42 4.01
N LEU A 59 4.59 2.33 4.73
CA LEU A 59 4.73 2.36 6.18
C LEU A 59 5.97 1.56 6.56
N ASN A 60 6.90 2.23 7.24
CA ASN A 60 8.13 1.60 7.72
C ASN A 60 7.82 0.80 8.98
N VAL A 61 7.98 -0.52 8.91
CA VAL A 61 7.56 -1.39 10.01
C VAL A 61 8.42 -1.21 11.25
N ASP A 62 9.68 -0.79 11.09
CA ASP A 62 10.57 -0.59 12.24
C ASP A 62 10.16 0.61 13.08
N HIS A 63 9.57 1.60 12.45
CA HIS A 63 9.17 2.84 13.12
C HIS A 63 7.70 2.86 13.50
N ASN A 64 6.93 1.86 13.06
CA ASN A 64 5.47 1.87 13.23
C ASN A 64 4.97 0.50 13.64
N PRO A 65 5.32 0.05 14.87
CA PRO A 65 4.99 -1.30 15.29
C PRO A 65 3.51 -1.55 15.57
N ALA A 66 2.76 -0.50 15.90
CA ALA A 66 1.36 -0.70 16.29
C ALA A 66 0.53 -1.18 15.10
N VAL A 67 0.61 -0.50 13.96
CA VAL A 67 -0.13 -0.90 12.77
C VAL A 67 0.38 -2.22 12.23
N SER A 68 1.72 -2.40 12.23
CA SER A 68 2.31 -3.65 11.76
C SER A 68 1.81 -4.84 12.57
N GLN A 69 1.70 -4.68 13.86
CA GLN A 69 1.18 -5.72 14.75
C GLN A 69 -0.32 -5.95 14.51
N GLN A 70 -1.06 -4.86 14.41
CA GLN A 70 -2.51 -4.93 14.20
C GLN A 70 -2.88 -5.77 12.98
N TYR A 71 -2.12 -5.64 11.90
CA TYR A 71 -2.40 -6.35 10.67
C TYR A 71 -1.54 -7.59 10.48
N GLY A 72 -0.81 -7.98 11.52
CA GLY A 72 -0.06 -9.23 11.50
C GLY A 72 1.03 -9.28 10.44
N ILE A 73 1.74 -8.17 10.25
CA ILE A 73 2.81 -8.10 9.24
C ILE A 73 4.01 -8.91 9.77
N LYS A 74 4.35 -9.98 9.08
CA LYS A 74 5.47 -10.85 9.46
C LYS A 74 6.57 -10.85 8.42
N GLY A 75 6.21 -10.94 7.14
CA GLY A 75 7.17 -10.87 6.06
C GLY A 75 7.06 -9.54 5.35
N ILE A 76 8.17 -9.02 4.82
CA ILE A 76 8.17 -7.81 4.03
C ILE A 76 8.98 -8.01 2.76
N PRO A 77 8.59 -7.34 1.66
CA PRO A 77 7.47 -6.41 1.59
C PRO A 77 6.12 -7.12 1.71
N THR A 78 5.14 -6.43 2.28
CA THR A 78 3.75 -6.84 2.25
C THR A 78 2.93 -5.69 1.69
N LEU A 79 2.13 -5.97 0.69
CA LEU A 79 1.25 -4.96 0.08
C LEU A 79 -0.18 -5.30 0.43
N ILE A 80 -0.91 -4.32 0.98
CA ILE A 80 -2.31 -4.51 1.34
C ILE A 80 -3.13 -3.41 0.69
N VAL A 81 -4.24 -3.79 0.05
CA VAL A 81 -5.23 -2.83 -0.43
C VAL A 81 -6.31 -2.68 0.62
N PHE A 82 -6.52 -1.44 1.06
CA PHE A 82 -7.61 -1.09 1.96
C PHE A 82 -8.67 -0.33 1.17
N ASN A 83 -9.93 -0.61 1.45
CA ASN A 83 -11.02 0.10 0.82
C ASN A 83 -12.16 0.24 1.83
N GLY A 84 -12.60 1.47 2.07
CA GLY A 84 -13.66 1.71 3.03
C GLY A 84 -13.29 1.33 4.44
N GLY A 85 -11.99 1.44 4.78
CA GLY A 85 -11.50 1.12 6.11
C GLY A 85 -11.22 -0.35 6.36
N LYS A 86 -11.31 -1.19 5.32
CA LYS A 86 -11.14 -2.63 5.46
C LYS A 86 -10.01 -3.14 4.60
N GLU A 87 -9.27 -4.11 5.12
CA GLU A 87 -8.29 -4.84 4.32
C GLU A 87 -9.04 -5.71 3.32
N GLU A 88 -8.81 -5.48 2.03
CA GLU A 88 -9.49 -6.21 0.98
C GLU A 88 -8.64 -7.31 0.38
N GLU A 89 -7.34 -7.07 0.27
CA GLU A 89 -6.46 -8.03 -0.39
C GLU A 89 -5.03 -7.76 0.06
N ARG A 90 -4.22 -8.83 0.19
CA ARG A 90 -2.80 -8.66 0.51
C ARG A 90 -1.94 -9.63 -0.28
N VAL A 91 -0.71 -9.23 -0.54
CA VAL A 91 0.31 -10.09 -1.10
C VAL A 91 1.58 -9.92 -0.28
N VAL A 92 2.21 -11.03 0.07
CA VAL A 92 3.45 -11.04 0.86
C VAL A 92 4.60 -11.42 -0.05
N GLY A 93 5.68 -10.63 0.01
CA GLY A 93 6.85 -10.89 -0.79
C GLY A 93 6.86 -10.11 -2.08
N ALA A 94 7.93 -10.28 -2.86
CA ALA A 94 8.08 -9.58 -4.13
C ALA A 94 6.99 -9.98 -5.11
N THR A 95 6.52 -9.02 -5.88
CA THR A 95 5.46 -9.27 -6.84
C THR A 95 5.67 -8.38 -8.05
N SER A 96 4.91 -8.60 -9.11
CA SER A 96 5.08 -7.89 -10.37
C SER A 96 4.21 -6.64 -10.43
N LYS A 97 4.58 -5.72 -11.32
CA LYS A 97 3.77 -4.54 -11.60
C LYS A 97 2.36 -4.93 -12.02
N GLU A 98 2.23 -5.99 -12.83
CA GLU A 98 0.94 -6.48 -13.28
C GLU A 98 0.07 -6.98 -12.14
N SER A 99 0.67 -7.69 -11.19
CA SER A 99 -0.07 -8.17 -10.02
C SER A 99 -0.58 -7.01 -9.17
N ILE A 100 0.28 -6.03 -8.92
CA ILE A 100 -0.11 -4.86 -8.12
C ILE A 100 -1.20 -4.07 -8.83
N SER A 101 -1.04 -3.87 -10.13
CA SER A 101 -2.04 -3.15 -10.92
C SER A 101 -3.39 -3.84 -10.85
N ARG A 102 -3.40 -5.17 -10.95
CA ARG A 102 -4.63 -5.95 -10.86
C ARG A 102 -5.30 -5.79 -9.50
N MET A 103 -4.50 -5.79 -8.43
CA MET A 103 -5.04 -5.59 -7.09
C MET A 103 -5.77 -4.24 -6.99
N ILE A 104 -5.14 -3.19 -7.50
CA ILE A 104 -5.74 -1.87 -7.46
C ILE A 104 -6.99 -1.81 -8.34
N GLU A 105 -6.90 -2.31 -9.56
CA GLU A 105 -8.01 -2.27 -10.51
C GLU A 105 -9.23 -3.01 -10.00
N LYS A 106 -9.01 -4.13 -9.33
CA LYS A 106 -10.09 -4.93 -8.76
C LYS A 106 -10.94 -4.11 -7.80
N HIS A 107 -10.32 -3.21 -7.06
CA HIS A 107 -11.02 -2.44 -6.03
C HIS A 107 -11.40 -1.03 -6.48
N THR A 108 -10.88 -0.54 -7.59
CA THR A 108 -11.27 0.74 -8.17
C THR A 108 -12.33 0.59 -9.25
N ALA A 109 -12.22 -0.47 -10.04
CA ALA A 109 -13.14 -0.69 -11.15
C ALA A 109 -14.57 -0.88 -10.67
N GLY A 110 -14.76 -1.56 -9.53
CA GLY A 110 -16.08 -1.74 -8.96
C GLY A 110 -16.74 -0.42 -8.61
N ALA A 111 -15.96 0.51 -8.06
CA ALA A 111 -16.45 1.84 -7.73
C ALA A 111 -16.76 2.63 -8.99
N ALA A 112 -15.95 2.47 -10.03
CA ALA A 112 -16.12 3.20 -11.28
C ALA A 112 -17.35 2.77 -12.05
N THR A 113 -17.80 1.54 -11.87
CA THR A 113 -18.95 1.01 -12.60
C THR A 113 -20.25 1.20 -11.86
N ALA A 114 -20.19 1.69 -10.65
CA ALA A 114 -21.39 1.86 -9.83
C ALA A 114 -22.34 2.92 -10.36
#